data_70bbae6dc789f3b88cb531a19e7e25e0
#
_entry.id   70bbae6dc789f3b88cb531a19e7e25e0
#
_cell.length_a   1.000
_cell.length_b   1.000
_cell.length_c   1.000
_cell.angle_alpha   90.00
_cell.angle_beta   90.00
_cell.angle_gamma   90.00
#
_symmetry.space_group_name_H-M   'P 1'
#
loop_
_entity.id
_entity.type
_entity.pdbx_description
1 polymer ?
#
loop_
_entity_poly.entity_id
_entity_poly.type
_entity_poly.pdbx_seq_one_letter_code
_entity_poly.pdbx_strand_id
1 'polypeptide(L)'
;YDKNPFPNHYKNKFWYNVSGELKLGKKASIEGSLNFSKENSPNTGGHGGYYGTGYMYNILLWTGTEYDLRQYKDYWLVPNESQNWHYSDWYDNPYFEAYEKLRSIDNFSINGSLNFNYQILPWLKFQARVGGVSNADRTIARASVGTISKNRSYWSDGKLGYYSEEKETMTKLNY
;
A
#
# COMPACT_ATOMS: atom_id res chain seq x y z
N TYR A 1 14.85 -3.91 4.20
CA TYR A 1 14.54 -4.30 2.80
C TYR A 1 14.03 -5.74 2.82
N ASP A 2 12.72 -5.90 2.83
CA ASP A 2 12.11 -7.22 2.79
C ASP A 2 12.05 -7.69 1.32
N LYS A 3 12.81 -8.74 1.03
CA LYS A 3 12.73 -9.42 -0.27
C LYS A 3 11.56 -10.40 -0.22
N ASN A 4 10.52 -10.08 -0.97
CA ASN A 4 9.45 -11.02 -1.23
C ASN A 4 9.88 -12.06 -2.28
N PRO A 5 9.21 -13.22 -2.35
CA PRO A 5 9.53 -14.28 -3.31
C PRO A 5 9.53 -13.81 -4.77
N PHE A 6 8.74 -12.80 -5.09
CA PHE A 6 8.62 -12.25 -6.43
C PHE A 6 9.27 -10.86 -6.53
N PRO A 7 10.03 -10.58 -7.60
CA PRO A 7 10.84 -9.36 -7.71
C PRO A 7 10.02 -8.07 -7.85
N ASN A 8 8.76 -8.16 -8.29
CA ASN A 8 7.84 -7.02 -8.40
C ASN A 8 7.12 -6.69 -7.08
N HIS A 9 7.32 -7.50 -6.04
CA HIS A 9 6.78 -7.28 -4.72
C HIS A 9 7.80 -6.57 -3.84
N TYR A 10 7.82 -5.28 -3.90
CA TYR A 10 8.62 -4.44 -3.03
C TYR A 10 7.85 -3.19 -2.64
N LYS A 11 8.27 -2.59 -1.56
CA LYS A 11 7.73 -1.35 -1.02
C LYS A 11 8.89 -0.39 -0.79
N ASN A 12 8.79 0.79 -1.38
CA ASN A 12 9.68 1.89 -1.09
C ASN A 12 8.96 2.88 -0.18
N LYS A 13 9.59 3.20 0.93
CA LYS A 13 9.09 4.24 1.83
C LYS A 13 10.20 5.27 2.06
N PHE A 14 9.87 6.50 1.76
CA PHE A 14 10.69 7.65 2.05
C PHE A 14 9.96 8.52 3.06
N TRP A 15 10.65 8.95 4.10
CA TRP A 15 10.11 9.85 5.09
C TRP A 15 11.16 10.87 5.50
N TYR A 16 10.71 12.06 5.79
CA TYR A 16 11.54 13.18 6.19
C TYR A 16 10.85 13.96 7.30
N ASN A 17 11.61 14.32 8.32
CA ASN A 17 11.14 15.11 9.44
C ASN A 17 12.08 16.27 9.65
N VAL A 18 11.52 17.46 9.77
CA VAL A 18 12.23 18.69 10.15
C VAL A 18 11.48 19.35 11.27
N SER A 19 12.20 19.72 12.31
CA SER A 19 11.65 20.52 13.39
C SER A 19 12.70 21.53 13.89
N GLY A 20 12.22 22.64 14.39
CA GLY A 20 13.09 23.68 14.93
C GLY A 20 12.35 24.64 15.85
N GLU A 21 13.11 25.30 16.69
CA GLU A 21 12.63 26.36 17.55
C GLU A 21 13.41 27.67 17.24
N LEU A 22 12.67 28.75 17.10
CA LEU A 22 13.22 30.12 17.01
C LEU A 22 12.83 30.90 18.26
N LYS A 23 13.81 31.30 19.05
CA LYS A 23 13.61 32.18 20.21
C LYS A 23 13.57 33.62 19.78
N LEU A 24 12.49 34.29 20.08
CA LEU A 24 12.25 35.70 19.82
C LEU A 24 12.47 36.49 21.14
N GLY A 25 13.74 36.71 21.47
CA GLY A 25 14.11 37.31 22.74
C GLY A 25 13.94 36.40 23.95
N LYS A 26 13.66 36.98 25.15
CA LYS A 26 13.57 36.20 26.41
C LYS A 26 12.17 35.67 26.72
N LYS A 27 11.15 36.15 26.02
CA LYS A 27 9.75 35.88 26.38
C LYS A 27 8.95 35.16 25.32
N ALA A 28 9.45 35.07 24.09
CA ALA A 28 8.70 34.45 22.99
C ALA A 28 9.52 33.39 22.28
N SER A 29 8.84 32.36 21.81
CA SER A 29 9.40 31.36 20.88
C SER A 29 8.36 30.89 19.85
N ILE A 30 8.87 30.51 18.71
CA ILE A 30 8.11 29.82 17.65
C ILE A 30 8.76 28.49 17.46
N GLU A 31 7.96 27.42 17.58
CA GLU A 31 8.37 26.04 17.27
C GLU A 31 7.65 25.59 16.01
N GLY A 32 8.39 24.99 15.09
CA GLY A 32 7.84 24.46 13.86
C GLY A 32 8.22 23.01 13.67
N SER A 33 7.31 22.22 13.10
CA SER A 33 7.59 20.87 12.64
C SER A 33 6.95 20.61 11.29
N LEU A 34 7.65 19.86 10.44
CA LEU A 34 7.17 19.37 9.16
C LEU A 34 7.57 17.91 9.01
N ASN A 35 6.60 17.07 8.77
CA ASN A 35 6.79 15.67 8.45
C ASN A 35 6.26 15.40 7.04
N PHE A 36 7.06 14.73 6.27
CA PHE A 36 6.76 14.31 4.91
C PHE A 36 6.96 12.80 4.81
N SER A 37 6.05 12.10 4.15
CA SER A 37 6.27 10.70 3.79
C SER A 37 5.71 10.40 2.40
N LYS A 38 6.44 9.58 1.67
CA LYS A 38 6.06 9.02 0.39
C LYS A 38 6.25 7.51 0.45
N GLU A 39 5.23 6.77 0.08
CA GLU A 39 5.26 5.32 0.01
C GLU A 39 4.75 4.86 -1.35
N ASN A 40 5.50 4.00 -2.03
CA ASN A 40 5.05 3.41 -3.26
C ASN A 40 5.39 1.91 -3.33
N SER A 41 4.54 1.17 -4.01
CA SER A 41 4.76 -0.22 -4.36
C SER A 41 4.14 -0.50 -5.72
N PRO A 42 4.84 -1.14 -6.65
CA PRO A 42 4.24 -1.56 -7.93
C PRO A 42 3.26 -2.71 -7.74
N ASN A 43 3.46 -3.52 -6.69
CA ASN A 43 2.57 -4.60 -6.34
C ASN A 43 2.68 -4.91 -4.84
N THR A 44 1.61 -4.68 -4.10
CA THR A 44 1.54 -4.99 -2.66
C THR A 44 1.29 -6.47 -2.38
N GLY A 45 1.04 -7.27 -3.41
CA GLY A 45 0.49 -8.61 -3.25
C GLY A 45 -0.97 -8.60 -2.82
N GLY A 46 -1.60 -9.76 -2.87
CA GLY A 46 -2.95 -9.92 -2.33
C GLY A 46 -2.92 -9.99 -0.80
N HIS A 47 -3.99 -9.56 -0.17
CA HIS A 47 -4.15 -9.74 1.27
C HIS A 47 -4.46 -11.20 1.59
N GLY A 48 -3.73 -11.79 2.51
CA GLY A 48 -4.00 -13.12 3.02
C GLY A 48 -5.35 -13.21 3.73
N GLY A 49 -5.99 -14.37 3.65
CA GLY A 49 -7.25 -14.70 4.30
C GLY A 49 -8.01 -15.75 3.51
N TYR A 50 -9.01 -16.36 4.12
CA TYR A 50 -9.79 -17.45 3.49
C TYR A 50 -10.37 -17.09 2.12
N TYR A 51 -10.73 -15.83 1.93
CA TYR A 51 -11.08 -15.24 0.63
C TYR A 51 -9.93 -14.41 0.06
N GLY A 52 -8.73 -14.55 0.61
CA GLY A 52 -7.54 -13.81 0.24
C GLY A 52 -7.06 -14.19 -1.16
N THR A 53 -6.60 -13.21 -1.87
CA THR A 53 -5.99 -13.31 -3.18
C THR A 53 -4.51 -13.05 -3.07
N GLY A 54 -3.83 -13.76 -2.25
CA GLY A 54 -2.40 -13.61 -2.22
C GLY A 54 -1.74 -14.91 -2.64
N TYR A 55 -0.77 -14.84 -3.53
CA TYR A 55 0.02 -16.00 -3.91
C TYR A 55 0.60 -16.75 -2.70
N MET A 56 0.92 -16.06 -1.60
CA MET A 56 1.40 -16.70 -0.37
C MET A 56 0.36 -17.60 0.28
N TYR A 57 -0.91 -17.20 0.23
CA TYR A 57 -2.00 -18.04 0.72
C TYR A 57 -2.08 -19.34 -0.09
N ASN A 58 -2.00 -19.23 -1.41
CA ASN A 58 -2.02 -20.39 -2.31
C ASN A 58 -0.82 -21.32 -2.08
N ILE A 59 0.37 -20.74 -1.90
CA ILE A 59 1.59 -21.50 -1.63
C ILE A 59 1.50 -22.25 -0.29
N LEU A 60 1.07 -21.56 0.76
CA LEU A 60 1.12 -22.11 2.11
C LEU A 60 0.00 -23.13 2.41
N LEU A 61 -1.18 -22.93 1.85
CA LEU A 61 -2.34 -23.76 2.17
C LEU A 61 -2.69 -24.79 1.10
N TRP A 62 -2.41 -24.49 -0.18
CA TRP A 62 -2.88 -25.30 -1.30
C TRP A 62 -1.76 -25.94 -2.10
N THR A 63 -0.51 -25.72 -1.71
CA THR A 63 0.65 -26.39 -2.31
C THR A 63 1.31 -27.25 -1.26
N GLY A 64 1.09 -28.54 -1.34
CA GLY A 64 1.79 -29.51 -0.48
C GLY A 64 3.26 -29.66 -0.87
N THR A 65 4.03 -30.32 -0.02
CA THR A 65 5.45 -30.60 -0.25
C THR A 65 5.73 -31.47 -1.47
N GLU A 66 4.73 -32.15 -1.96
CA GLU A 66 4.76 -32.97 -3.18
C GLU A 66 4.79 -32.18 -4.48
N TYR A 67 4.46 -30.88 -4.43
CA TYR A 67 4.45 -30.01 -5.58
C TYR A 67 5.69 -29.11 -5.63
N ASP A 68 6.43 -29.19 -6.72
CA ASP A 68 7.52 -28.27 -6.97
C ASP A 68 6.98 -27.01 -7.66
N LEU A 69 6.92 -25.90 -6.93
CA LEU A 69 6.43 -24.62 -7.43
C LEU A 69 7.13 -24.16 -8.70
N ARG A 70 8.39 -24.55 -8.92
CA ARG A 70 9.16 -24.16 -10.12
C ARG A 70 8.53 -24.69 -11.40
N GLN A 71 7.79 -25.78 -11.32
CA GLN A 71 7.07 -26.38 -12.47
C GLN A 71 5.89 -25.52 -12.92
N TYR A 72 5.38 -24.66 -12.05
CA TYR A 72 4.25 -23.78 -12.31
C TYR A 72 4.68 -22.36 -12.71
N LYS A 73 5.98 -22.12 -12.90
CA LYS A 73 6.51 -20.84 -13.33
C LYS A 73 5.99 -20.42 -14.69
N ASP A 74 5.83 -21.37 -15.58
CA ASP A 74 5.12 -21.20 -16.83
C ASP A 74 3.63 -21.40 -16.54
N TYR A 75 3.01 -20.33 -16.10
CA TYR A 75 1.68 -20.33 -15.50
C TYR A 75 0.52 -20.43 -16.51
N TRP A 76 0.81 -20.41 -17.80
CA TRP A 76 -0.18 -20.60 -18.85
C TRP A 76 -0.09 -21.99 -19.48
N LEU A 77 -1.22 -22.69 -19.57
CA LEU A 77 -1.40 -23.81 -20.50
C LEU A 77 -1.82 -23.27 -21.86
N VAL A 78 -2.79 -22.34 -21.87
CA VAL A 78 -3.21 -21.57 -23.04
C VAL A 78 -3.26 -20.10 -22.62
N PRO A 79 -2.47 -19.22 -23.26
CA PRO A 79 -2.42 -17.82 -22.87
C PRO A 79 -3.79 -17.15 -22.84
N ASN A 80 -4.09 -16.44 -21.74
CA ASN A 80 -5.33 -15.75 -21.47
C ASN A 80 -6.60 -16.65 -21.40
N GLU A 81 -6.44 -17.96 -21.34
CA GLU A 81 -7.56 -18.91 -21.34
C GLU A 81 -7.45 -19.89 -20.18
N SER A 82 -6.34 -20.61 -20.05
CA SER A 82 -6.17 -21.63 -19.02
C SER A 82 -4.80 -21.56 -18.34
N GLN A 83 -4.80 -21.79 -17.04
CA GLN A 83 -3.62 -21.73 -16.21
C GLN A 83 -3.05 -23.12 -15.93
N ASN A 84 -1.73 -23.20 -15.85
CA ASN A 84 -0.99 -24.36 -15.39
C ASN A 84 -0.98 -24.37 -13.85
N TRP A 85 -2.01 -24.95 -13.24
CA TRP A 85 -2.14 -25.03 -11.79
C TRP A 85 -2.95 -26.26 -11.37
N HIS A 86 -2.43 -27.03 -10.41
CA HIS A 86 -3.07 -28.27 -9.96
C HIS A 86 -4.40 -28.04 -9.22
N TYR A 87 -4.61 -26.84 -8.65
CA TYR A 87 -5.82 -26.47 -7.92
C TYR A 87 -6.63 -25.39 -8.65
N SER A 88 -6.68 -25.52 -9.98
CA SER A 88 -7.25 -24.53 -10.88
C SER A 88 -8.76 -24.33 -10.79
N ASP A 89 -9.49 -25.20 -10.06
CA ASP A 89 -10.95 -25.02 -9.90
C ASP A 89 -11.32 -23.88 -8.92
N TRP A 90 -10.40 -23.49 -8.05
CA TRP A 90 -10.67 -22.56 -6.97
C TRP A 90 -9.74 -21.36 -6.91
N TYR A 91 -8.48 -21.54 -7.25
CA TYR A 91 -7.43 -20.55 -7.06
C TYR A 91 -6.57 -20.40 -8.29
N ASP A 92 -6.07 -19.22 -8.49
CA ASP A 92 -5.11 -18.91 -9.54
C ASP A 92 -3.72 -19.46 -9.20
N ASN A 93 -2.93 -19.75 -10.24
CA ASN A 93 -1.52 -20.06 -10.09
C ASN A 93 -0.78 -18.93 -9.33
N PRO A 94 0.07 -19.24 -8.33
CA PRO A 94 0.81 -18.21 -7.58
C PRO A 94 1.64 -17.26 -8.43
N TYR A 95 2.23 -17.72 -9.54
CA TYR A 95 2.95 -16.86 -10.47
C TYR A 95 2.00 -15.97 -11.27
N PHE A 96 0.84 -16.48 -11.67
CA PHE A 96 -0.19 -15.67 -12.29
C PHE A 96 -0.64 -14.54 -11.33
N GLU A 97 -0.91 -14.86 -10.07
CA GLU A 97 -1.26 -13.84 -9.08
C GLU A 97 -0.18 -12.81 -8.89
N ALA A 98 1.09 -13.22 -8.91
CA ALA A 98 2.21 -12.32 -8.72
C ALA A 98 2.44 -11.37 -9.90
N TYR A 99 2.19 -11.81 -11.13
CA TYR A 99 2.55 -11.06 -12.33
C TYR A 99 1.36 -10.47 -13.07
N GLU A 100 0.18 -11.05 -12.94
CA GLU A 100 -1.02 -10.67 -13.69
C GLU A 100 -2.09 -10.01 -12.82
N LYS A 101 -2.09 -10.28 -11.50
CA LYS A 101 -3.00 -9.64 -10.54
C LYS A 101 -2.22 -8.63 -9.70
N LEU A 102 -2.15 -7.42 -10.18
CA LEU A 102 -1.29 -6.39 -9.61
C LEU A 102 -2.11 -5.37 -8.82
N ARG A 103 -1.61 -5.00 -7.65
CA ARG A 103 -2.14 -3.91 -6.86
C ARG A 103 -1.01 -2.94 -6.50
N SER A 104 -0.94 -1.84 -7.20
CA SER A 104 0.01 -0.77 -6.91
C SER A 104 -0.58 0.24 -5.93
N ILE A 105 0.28 0.80 -5.11
CA ILE A 105 -0.03 1.92 -4.22
C ILE A 105 0.94 3.07 -4.43
N ASP A 106 0.44 4.28 -4.28
CA ASP A 106 1.20 5.52 -4.27
C ASP A 106 0.59 6.43 -3.21
N ASN A 107 1.20 6.46 -2.03
CA ASN A 107 0.71 7.19 -0.88
C ASN A 107 1.64 8.35 -0.56
N PHE A 108 1.04 9.49 -0.32
CA PHE A 108 1.71 10.72 0.05
C PHE A 108 1.09 11.27 1.33
N SER A 109 1.93 11.70 2.26
CA SER A 109 1.48 12.39 3.47
C SER A 109 2.41 13.54 3.82
N ILE A 110 1.82 14.67 4.12
CA ILE A 110 2.51 15.82 4.69
C ILE A 110 1.73 16.32 5.90
N ASN A 111 2.41 16.54 7.01
CA ASN A 111 1.84 17.18 8.17
C ASN A 111 2.83 18.17 8.77
N GLY A 112 2.30 19.26 9.29
CA GLY A 112 3.11 20.30 9.90
C GLY A 112 2.36 21.01 10.99
N SER A 113 3.11 21.62 11.89
CA SER A 113 2.55 22.47 12.94
C SER A 113 3.48 23.63 13.27
N LEU A 114 2.86 24.73 13.69
CA LEU A 114 3.53 25.89 14.27
C LEU A 114 2.94 26.17 15.63
N ASN A 115 3.80 26.30 16.62
CA ASN A 115 3.48 26.71 17.98
C ASN A 115 4.11 28.08 18.25
N PHE A 116 3.30 29.02 18.68
CA PHE A 116 3.77 30.29 19.24
C PHE A 116 3.60 30.26 20.75
N ASN A 117 4.65 30.51 21.47
CA ASN A 117 4.69 30.63 22.94
C ASN A 117 5.08 32.02 23.32
N TYR A 118 4.35 32.64 24.27
CA TYR A 118 4.66 33.95 24.80
C TYR A 118 4.47 34.02 26.32
N GLN A 119 5.54 34.36 27.06
CA GLN A 119 5.50 34.51 28.49
C GLN A 119 5.06 35.93 28.81
N ILE A 120 3.79 36.13 29.17
CA ILE A 120 3.20 37.43 29.51
C ILE A 120 3.72 37.89 30.86
N LEU A 121 3.54 37.02 31.88
CA LEU A 121 3.98 37.21 33.26
C LEU A 121 4.70 35.95 33.73
N PRO A 122 5.48 35.99 34.85
CA PRO A 122 6.15 34.77 35.35
C PRO A 122 5.21 33.57 35.58
N TRP A 123 3.96 33.85 35.87
CA TRP A 123 2.93 32.85 36.13
C TRP A 123 1.91 32.70 34.98
N LEU A 124 2.00 33.51 33.92
CA LEU A 124 1.02 33.51 32.81
C LEU A 124 1.70 33.33 31.45
N LYS A 125 1.40 32.24 30.78
CA LYS A 125 1.89 31.94 29.43
C LYS A 125 0.72 31.94 28.44
N PHE A 126 0.91 32.58 27.30
CA PHE A 126 0.03 32.43 26.13
C PHE A 126 0.65 31.44 25.16
N GLN A 127 -0.19 30.55 24.61
CA GLN A 127 0.23 29.62 23.59
C GLN A 127 -0.84 29.57 22.47
N ALA A 128 -0.39 29.68 21.24
CA ALA A 128 -1.22 29.47 20.07
C ALA A 128 -0.59 28.37 19.20
N ARG A 129 -1.41 27.47 18.70
CA ARG A 129 -0.98 26.38 17.82
C ARG A 129 -1.83 26.37 16.57
N VAL A 130 -1.18 26.20 15.43
CA VAL A 130 -1.82 25.90 14.16
C VAL A 130 -1.11 24.70 13.53
N GLY A 131 -1.85 23.80 12.93
CA GLY A 131 -1.26 22.66 12.26
C GLY A 131 -2.19 22.11 11.19
N GLY A 132 -1.66 21.28 10.34
CA GLY A 132 -2.43 20.65 9.30
C GLY A 132 -1.82 19.36 8.85
N VAL A 133 -2.67 18.51 8.25
CA VAL A 133 -2.28 17.27 7.58
C VAL A 133 -2.94 17.21 6.21
N SER A 134 -2.19 16.78 5.21
CA SER A 134 -2.71 16.46 3.89
C SER A 134 -2.17 15.10 3.47
N ASN A 135 -3.08 14.21 3.10
CA ASN A 135 -2.80 12.87 2.59
C ASN A 135 -3.39 12.74 1.19
N ALA A 136 -2.68 12.07 0.33
CA ALA A 136 -3.15 11.68 -0.99
C ALA A 136 -2.75 10.22 -1.23
N ASP A 137 -3.74 9.36 -1.32
CA ASP A 137 -3.58 7.94 -1.50
C ASP A 137 -4.15 7.53 -2.85
N ARG A 138 -3.38 6.72 -3.58
CA ARG A 138 -3.78 6.16 -4.86
C ARG A 138 -3.52 4.67 -4.88
N THR A 139 -4.56 3.90 -5.13
CA THR A 139 -4.48 2.46 -5.33
C THR A 139 -4.98 2.11 -6.72
N ILE A 140 -4.20 1.33 -7.46
CA ILE A 140 -4.62 0.76 -8.74
C ILE A 140 -4.58 -0.75 -8.60
N ALA A 141 -5.70 -1.41 -8.88
CA ALA A 141 -5.78 -2.86 -8.97
C ALA A 141 -6.13 -3.28 -10.40
N ARG A 142 -5.43 -4.27 -10.91
CA ARG A 142 -5.63 -4.81 -12.26
C ARG A 142 -5.40 -6.31 -12.28
N ALA A 143 -6.14 -7.01 -13.10
CA ALA A 143 -5.91 -8.41 -13.40
C ALA A 143 -6.11 -8.68 -14.89
N SER A 144 -5.25 -9.54 -15.42
CA SER A 144 -5.37 -10.03 -16.79
C SER A 144 -6.56 -10.96 -16.95
N VAL A 145 -7.00 -11.14 -18.18
CA VAL A 145 -7.94 -12.20 -18.57
C VAL A 145 -7.36 -13.56 -18.20
N GLY A 146 -8.21 -14.53 -17.87
CA GLY A 146 -7.79 -15.89 -17.51
C GLY A 146 -7.69 -16.15 -16.01
N THR A 147 -8.13 -15.23 -15.16
CA THR A 147 -8.24 -15.48 -13.72
C THR A 147 -9.29 -16.57 -13.43
N ILE A 148 -8.97 -17.51 -12.55
CA ILE A 148 -9.82 -18.68 -12.22
C ILE A 148 -10.67 -18.42 -10.99
N SER A 149 -10.28 -17.50 -10.14
CA SER A 149 -10.87 -17.25 -8.83
C SER A 149 -12.39 -17.03 -8.90
N LYS A 150 -13.14 -18.12 -8.80
CA LYS A 150 -14.61 -18.16 -8.87
C LYS A 150 -15.30 -17.47 -7.69
N ASN A 151 -14.62 -17.32 -6.58
CA ASN A 151 -15.22 -16.86 -5.33
C ASN A 151 -15.34 -15.35 -5.18
N ARG A 152 -15.22 -14.60 -6.27
CA ARG A 152 -15.21 -13.15 -6.16
C ARG A 152 -16.08 -12.48 -7.18
N SER A 153 -17.04 -11.78 -6.68
CA SER A 153 -17.91 -10.89 -7.43
C SER A 153 -17.19 -9.79 -8.22
N TYR A 154 -15.89 -9.58 -7.97
CA TYR A 154 -15.09 -8.56 -8.63
C TYR A 154 -14.33 -9.04 -9.86
N TRP A 155 -14.13 -10.36 -9.94
CA TRP A 155 -13.37 -10.98 -11.01
C TRP A 155 -14.37 -11.73 -11.86
N SER A 156 -14.58 -11.27 -13.04
CA SER A 156 -15.35 -12.05 -14.02
C SER A 156 -14.69 -13.42 -14.19
N ASP A 157 -15.46 -14.44 -14.45
CA ASP A 157 -15.09 -15.86 -14.60
C ASP A 157 -13.98 -16.14 -15.64
N GLY A 158 -12.87 -15.43 -15.57
CA GLY A 158 -11.74 -15.52 -16.50
C GLY A 158 -11.96 -14.90 -17.87
N LYS A 159 -13.18 -14.43 -18.15
CA LYS A 159 -13.56 -13.92 -19.48
C LYS A 159 -13.17 -12.48 -19.74
N LEU A 160 -13.05 -11.69 -18.66
CA LEU A 160 -12.72 -10.27 -18.73
C LEU A 160 -11.58 -9.94 -17.78
N GLY A 161 -10.73 -9.01 -18.15
CA GLY A 161 -9.76 -8.42 -17.25
C GLY A 161 -10.43 -7.50 -16.23
N TYR A 162 -9.69 -7.09 -15.23
CA TYR A 162 -10.16 -6.17 -14.21
C TYR A 162 -9.25 -4.96 -14.09
N TYR A 163 -9.86 -3.80 -13.92
CA TYR A 163 -9.17 -2.58 -13.58
C TYR A 163 -9.99 -1.76 -12.61
N SER A 164 -9.37 -1.29 -11.54
CA SER A 164 -9.92 -0.25 -10.68
C SER A 164 -8.84 0.75 -10.28
N GLU A 165 -9.23 1.98 -10.13
CA GLU A 165 -8.41 3.04 -9.60
C GLU A 165 -9.19 3.78 -8.51
N GLU A 166 -8.61 3.84 -7.32
CA GLU A 166 -9.13 4.55 -6.17
C GLU A 166 -8.17 5.68 -5.80
N LYS A 167 -8.70 6.87 -5.66
CA LYS A 167 -7.97 8.05 -5.21
C LYS A 167 -8.68 8.65 -4.01
N GLU A 168 -7.96 8.80 -2.94
CA GLU A 168 -8.46 9.47 -1.74
C GLU A 168 -7.55 10.65 -1.41
N THR A 169 -8.13 11.80 -1.15
CA THR A 169 -7.41 12.98 -0.69
C THR A 169 -8.09 13.52 0.55
N MET A 170 -7.33 13.68 1.61
CA MET A 170 -7.79 14.25 2.87
C MET A 170 -6.90 15.42 3.26
N THR A 171 -7.54 16.54 3.59
CA THR A 171 -6.84 17.70 4.16
C THR A 171 -7.59 18.15 5.41
N LYS A 172 -6.86 18.30 6.53
CA LYS A 172 -7.39 18.81 7.80
C LYS A 172 -6.50 19.93 8.33
N LEU A 173 -7.14 20.95 8.84
CA LEU A 173 -6.50 22.05 9.58
C LEU A 173 -6.95 21.98 11.04
N ASN A 174 -6.01 22.15 11.94
CA ASN A 174 -6.22 22.19 13.39
C ASN A 174 -5.72 23.55 13.92
N TYR A 175 -6.49 24.18 14.78
CA TYR A 175 -6.16 25.45 15.42
C TYR A 175 -6.59 25.45 16.89
#